data_42159d58fcac568e00c5c6e69d800afb
#
_entry.id   42159d58fcac568e00c5c6e69d800afb
#
_cell.length_a   1.000
_cell.length_b   1.000
_cell.length_c   1.000
_cell.angle_alpha   90.00
_cell.angle_beta   90.00
_cell.angle_gamma   90.00
#
_symmetry.space_group_name_H-M   'P 1'
#
loop_
_entity.id
_entity.type
_entity.pdbx_description
1 polymer ?
#
loop_
_entity_poly.entity_id
_entity_poly.type
_entity_poly.pdbx_seq_one_letter_code
_entity_poly.pdbx_strand_id
1 'polypeptide(L)'
;SYDMKEQQNNIGLLLISESSLPLAQTLQQELPGSFILTTTQASGCLHTDSYEAYLGEHFNQCEAWIFIGAMGICVRTIAPYLHDKHTDPAVVCVDSTRHFAISVLSGHVGGANELTRRVAAILGAEAVITTQSDRNGLWALDTLGKQYGWACQPGTGTTMNEVIARFVNGEPTALLFDIRDRGTDYLERSLPPHVKAYKKVEDIPADCRLLIAVGYRDYSHLVSPQTAVLYYIPQVLHIGIGLAHQASPTDEVTSHLYQELEKAHLLPQAIASIASIDLKREEPVLHRLAEHYHVHFYTAAELDTISVPSPSDTVRKHTGTGSVSEAAAILSSGGGPLILPKVKGSNYTLAIAVDAAHALGGHIEIVGAGPGDPELISLRGRHMLEKADLILYAGSLVPRELTLCAKPGATVR
;
A
#
# COMPACT_ATOMS: atom_id res chain seq x y z
N SER A 1 23.27 -12.55 -23.39
CA SER A 1 23.24 -11.08 -23.26
C SER A 1 22.09 -10.73 -22.32
N TYR A 2 22.43 -10.36 -21.10
CA TYR A 2 21.50 -9.77 -20.16
C TYR A 2 21.17 -8.37 -20.66
N ASP A 3 19.95 -8.15 -21.10
CA ASP A 3 19.37 -6.82 -21.28
C ASP A 3 19.26 -6.19 -19.88
N MET A 4 20.25 -5.39 -19.54
CA MET A 4 20.07 -4.37 -18.52
C MET A 4 19.08 -3.36 -19.09
N LYS A 5 17.81 -3.45 -18.67
CA LYS A 5 16.89 -2.30 -18.78
C LYS A 5 17.59 -1.17 -18.05
N GLU A 6 18.02 -0.18 -18.81
CA GLU A 6 18.43 1.12 -18.29
C GLU A 6 17.36 1.56 -17.30
N GLN A 7 17.74 1.73 -16.03
CA GLN A 7 16.91 2.44 -15.08
C GLN A 7 16.77 3.86 -15.63
N GLN A 8 15.63 4.13 -16.25
CA GLN A 8 15.30 5.48 -16.68
C GLN A 8 15.31 6.36 -15.43
N ASN A 9 16.21 7.32 -15.40
CA ASN A 9 16.27 8.34 -14.39
C ASN A 9 15.05 9.26 -14.57
N ASN A 10 14.02 9.08 -13.74
CA ASN A 10 12.72 9.71 -13.96
C ASN A 10 12.53 11.02 -13.19
N ILE A 11 13.39 11.33 -12.21
CA ILE A 11 13.31 12.55 -11.38
C ILE A 11 14.60 13.33 -11.46
N GLY A 12 14.55 14.53 -12.03
CA GLY A 12 15.69 15.46 -12.07
C GLY A 12 15.74 16.37 -10.83
N LEU A 13 16.88 16.41 -10.15
CA LEU A 13 17.16 17.35 -9.06
C LEU A 13 18.05 18.46 -9.59
N LEU A 14 17.53 19.68 -9.75
CA LEU A 14 18.26 20.79 -10.35
C LEU A 14 18.75 21.75 -9.28
N LEU A 15 20.08 21.93 -9.21
CA LEU A 15 20.73 22.83 -8.26
C LEU A 15 20.88 24.22 -8.82
N ILE A 16 20.34 25.22 -8.15
CA ILE A 16 20.58 26.63 -8.47
C ILE A 16 21.89 27.10 -7.82
N SER A 17 22.26 26.55 -6.66
CA SER A 17 23.48 26.88 -5.93
C SER A 17 24.21 25.62 -5.49
N GLU A 18 25.54 25.60 -5.60
CA GLU A 18 26.38 24.49 -5.13
C GLU A 18 26.21 24.23 -3.62
N SER A 19 25.93 25.24 -2.85
CA SER A 19 25.69 25.09 -1.40
C SER A 19 24.52 24.17 -1.07
N SER A 20 23.62 23.92 -2.02
CA SER A 20 22.48 23.02 -1.89
C SER A 20 22.80 21.56 -2.25
N LEU A 21 24.02 21.23 -2.62
CA LEU A 21 24.41 19.86 -2.98
C LEU A 21 24.12 18.83 -1.86
N PRO A 22 24.42 19.08 -0.58
CA PRO A 22 24.07 18.14 0.48
C PRO A 22 22.58 17.86 0.59
N LEU A 23 21.72 18.87 0.34
CA LEU A 23 20.28 18.73 0.32
C LEU A 23 19.83 17.83 -0.85
N ALA A 24 20.39 18.06 -2.04
CA ALA A 24 20.11 17.24 -3.21
C ALA A 24 20.54 15.78 -3.01
N GLN A 25 21.69 15.55 -2.40
CA GLN A 25 22.17 14.20 -2.06
C GLN A 25 21.25 13.47 -1.09
N THR A 26 20.72 14.17 -0.09
CA THR A 26 19.71 13.61 0.83
C THR A 26 18.47 13.16 0.07
N LEU A 27 17.96 13.99 -0.84
CA LEU A 27 16.81 13.63 -1.67
C LEU A 27 17.12 12.46 -2.61
N GLN A 28 18.30 12.43 -3.22
CA GLN A 28 18.70 11.36 -4.14
C GLN A 28 18.72 10.00 -3.46
N GLN A 29 19.17 9.92 -2.22
CA GLN A 29 19.22 8.68 -1.44
C GLN A 29 17.81 8.11 -1.18
N GLU A 30 16.82 8.96 -0.99
CA GLU A 30 15.45 8.57 -0.63
C GLU A 30 14.48 8.52 -1.82
N LEU A 31 14.92 8.99 -3.00
CA LEU A 31 14.12 9.02 -4.24
C LEU A 31 14.77 8.12 -5.30
N PRO A 32 14.42 6.83 -5.37
CA PRO A 32 14.95 5.94 -6.40
C PRO A 32 14.69 6.47 -7.83
N GLY A 33 15.68 6.33 -8.70
CA GLY A 33 15.60 6.84 -10.08
C GLY A 33 15.82 8.34 -10.21
N SER A 34 16.25 9.05 -9.16
CA SER A 34 16.62 10.46 -9.24
C SER A 34 18.08 10.66 -9.63
N PHE A 35 18.35 11.79 -10.28
CA PHE A 35 19.70 12.25 -10.63
C PHE A 35 19.86 13.75 -10.33
N ILE A 36 21.06 14.15 -9.96
CA ILE A 36 21.37 15.56 -9.68
C ILE A 36 21.94 16.17 -10.94
N LEU A 37 21.34 17.27 -11.41
CA LEU A 37 21.80 18.08 -12.52
C LEU A 37 22.42 19.39 -12.01
N THR A 38 23.66 19.67 -12.42
CA THR A 38 24.39 20.86 -11.99
C THR A 38 25.26 21.42 -13.09
N THR A 39 25.55 22.72 -13.05
CA THR A 39 26.50 23.39 -13.97
C THR A 39 27.91 23.34 -13.44
N THR A 40 28.17 22.83 -12.26
CA THR A 40 29.50 22.62 -11.69
C THR A 40 29.86 21.15 -11.67
N GLN A 41 31.15 20.87 -11.75
CA GLN A 41 31.62 19.48 -11.70
C GLN A 41 31.58 19.00 -10.27
N ALA A 42 30.71 18.01 -10.00
CA ALA A 42 30.61 17.35 -8.70
C ALA A 42 30.47 15.83 -8.86
N SER A 43 31.09 15.07 -7.97
CA SER A 43 31.05 13.61 -8.01
C SER A 43 29.61 13.11 -7.81
N GLY A 44 29.17 12.15 -8.64
CA GLY A 44 27.82 11.60 -8.58
C GLY A 44 26.71 12.48 -9.16
N CYS A 45 27.07 13.59 -9.80
CA CYS A 45 26.14 14.51 -10.44
C CYS A 45 26.29 14.48 -11.96
N LEU A 46 25.20 14.74 -12.66
CA LEU A 46 25.20 14.98 -14.09
C LEU A 46 25.55 16.44 -14.34
N HIS A 47 26.63 16.67 -15.10
CA HIS A 47 27.08 18.01 -15.47
C HIS A 47 26.41 18.50 -16.75
N THR A 48 26.02 19.75 -16.77
CA THR A 48 25.61 20.46 -17.98
C THR A 48 26.28 21.84 -18.08
N ASP A 49 26.61 22.29 -19.26
CA ASP A 49 27.13 23.65 -19.44
C ASP A 49 26.03 24.70 -19.30
N SER A 50 24.79 24.34 -19.55
CA SER A 50 23.63 25.22 -19.45
C SER A 50 22.36 24.44 -19.08
N TYR A 51 21.62 24.89 -18.07
CA TYR A 51 20.29 24.35 -17.76
C TYR A 51 19.32 24.55 -18.91
N GLU A 52 19.41 25.70 -19.63
CA GLU A 52 18.55 25.98 -20.76
C GLU A 52 18.74 24.96 -21.88
N ALA A 53 19.97 24.63 -22.23
CA ALA A 53 20.26 23.62 -23.25
C ALA A 53 19.77 22.24 -22.83
N TYR A 54 20.03 21.84 -21.59
CA TYR A 54 19.62 20.54 -21.08
C TYR A 54 18.11 20.39 -21.00
N LEU A 55 17.42 21.36 -20.41
CA LEU A 55 15.97 21.33 -20.26
C LEU A 55 15.24 21.43 -21.60
N GLY A 56 15.81 22.14 -22.59
CA GLY A 56 15.26 22.21 -23.94
C GLY A 56 15.09 20.84 -24.58
N GLU A 57 15.98 19.90 -24.29
CA GLU A 57 15.93 18.54 -24.82
C GLU A 57 15.22 17.53 -23.87
N HIS A 58 15.33 17.72 -22.56
CA HIS A 58 15.00 16.67 -21.59
C HIS A 58 13.85 17.02 -20.63
N PHE A 59 13.31 18.24 -20.65
CA PHE A 59 12.30 18.66 -19.68
C PHE A 59 11.10 17.69 -19.64
N ASN A 60 10.56 17.36 -20.82
CA ASN A 60 9.39 16.46 -20.94
C ASN A 60 9.75 14.96 -20.95
N GLN A 61 11.04 14.61 -20.87
CA GLN A 61 11.46 13.20 -20.77
C GLN A 61 11.50 12.69 -19.35
N CYS A 62 11.55 13.59 -18.36
CA CYS A 62 11.45 13.25 -16.94
C CYS A 62 10.00 13.24 -16.48
N GLU A 63 9.68 12.38 -15.54
CA GLU A 63 8.37 12.40 -14.87
C GLU A 63 8.24 13.60 -13.95
N ALA A 64 9.34 14.02 -13.33
CA ALA A 64 9.35 15.12 -12.38
C ALA A 64 10.68 15.87 -12.32
N TRP A 65 10.60 17.14 -11.94
CA TRP A 65 11.72 18.00 -11.61
C TRP A 65 11.60 18.57 -10.20
N ILE A 66 12.68 18.51 -9.45
CA ILE A 66 12.79 19.16 -8.14
C ILE A 66 13.84 20.26 -8.27
N PHE A 67 13.39 21.51 -8.18
CA PHE A 67 14.25 22.68 -8.19
C PHE A 67 14.65 23.00 -6.74
N ILE A 68 15.95 23.16 -6.52
CA ILE A 68 16.48 23.55 -5.21
C ILE A 68 17.02 24.97 -5.32
N GLY A 69 16.22 25.93 -4.84
CA GLY A 69 16.51 27.36 -4.95
C GLY A 69 15.27 28.23 -4.84
N ALA A 70 15.38 29.48 -5.24
CA ALA A 70 14.27 30.44 -5.16
C ALA A 70 13.16 30.14 -6.18
N MET A 71 11.91 30.25 -5.76
CA MET A 71 10.73 30.04 -6.59
C MET A 71 10.73 30.86 -7.89
N GLY A 72 11.12 32.13 -7.80
CA GLY A 72 11.17 33.02 -8.99
C GLY A 72 12.16 32.54 -10.05
N ILE A 73 13.27 31.93 -9.64
CA ILE A 73 14.24 31.32 -10.57
C ILE A 73 13.65 30.04 -11.16
N CYS A 74 13.04 29.20 -10.34
CA CYS A 74 12.36 27.99 -10.80
C CYS A 74 11.36 28.31 -11.92
N VAL A 75 10.43 29.24 -11.67
CA VAL A 75 9.39 29.62 -12.65
C VAL A 75 9.99 30.13 -13.96
N ARG A 76 10.98 31.01 -13.89
CA ARG A 76 11.63 31.54 -15.10
C ARG A 76 12.38 30.48 -15.88
N THR A 77 12.99 29.52 -15.19
CA THR A 77 13.75 28.44 -15.81
C THR A 77 12.85 27.48 -16.57
N ILE A 78 11.66 27.14 -16.04
CA ILE A 78 10.76 26.20 -16.69
C ILE A 78 9.83 26.82 -17.71
N ALA A 79 9.53 28.11 -17.61
CA ALA A 79 8.53 28.79 -18.43
C ALA A 79 8.65 28.54 -19.94
N PRO A 80 9.85 28.50 -20.56
CA PRO A 80 9.99 28.26 -22.01
C PRO A 80 9.55 26.85 -22.45
N TYR A 81 9.45 25.87 -21.53
CA TYR A 81 9.22 24.47 -21.84
C TYR A 81 7.80 24.00 -21.48
N LEU A 82 6.98 24.89 -20.96
CA LEU A 82 5.60 24.57 -20.56
C LEU A 82 4.68 24.50 -21.77
N HIS A 83 3.89 23.45 -21.87
CA HIS A 83 2.96 23.21 -22.97
C HIS A 83 1.53 23.01 -22.48
N ASP A 84 1.30 21.97 -21.66
CA ASP A 84 -0.04 21.57 -21.25
C ASP A 84 -0.02 20.89 -19.88
N LYS A 85 -1.03 21.17 -19.06
CA LYS A 85 -1.17 20.60 -17.71
C LYS A 85 -1.27 19.07 -17.66
N HIS A 86 -1.58 18.42 -18.79
CA HIS A 86 -1.70 16.96 -18.87
C HIS A 86 -0.41 16.28 -19.34
N THR A 87 0.48 17.02 -19.97
CA THR A 87 1.73 16.48 -20.55
C THR A 87 2.99 16.98 -19.87
N ASP A 88 2.95 18.16 -19.26
CA ASP A 88 4.08 18.72 -18.54
C ASP A 88 4.44 17.87 -17.32
N PRO A 89 5.74 17.68 -17.02
CA PRO A 89 6.18 16.92 -15.84
C PRO A 89 5.79 17.61 -14.54
N ALA A 90 5.75 16.84 -13.46
CA ALA A 90 5.61 17.39 -12.12
C ALA A 90 6.80 18.29 -11.80
N VAL A 91 6.54 19.48 -11.23
CA VAL A 91 7.58 20.39 -10.76
C VAL A 91 7.35 20.74 -9.31
N VAL A 92 8.38 20.52 -8.50
CA VAL A 92 8.45 20.88 -7.07
C VAL A 92 9.62 21.82 -6.87
N CYS A 93 9.42 22.88 -6.09
CA CYS A 93 10.49 23.81 -5.69
C CYS A 93 10.77 23.67 -4.19
N VAL A 94 12.04 23.52 -3.85
CA VAL A 94 12.51 23.44 -2.46
C VAL A 94 13.42 24.64 -2.20
N ASP A 95 13.15 25.37 -1.14
CA ASP A 95 14.06 26.45 -0.73
C ASP A 95 15.37 25.89 -0.17
N SER A 96 16.47 26.61 -0.37
CA SER A 96 17.81 26.18 0.05
C SER A 96 17.97 26.00 1.56
N THR A 97 17.06 26.60 2.36
CA THR A 97 17.05 26.51 3.82
C THR A 97 16.21 25.36 4.37
N ARG A 98 15.60 24.54 3.52
CA ARG A 98 14.77 23.37 3.87
C ARG A 98 13.47 23.68 4.62
N HIS A 99 12.95 24.90 4.55
CA HIS A 99 11.70 25.25 5.22
C HIS A 99 10.47 24.80 4.45
N PHE A 100 10.51 24.90 3.11
CA PHE A 100 9.36 24.69 2.26
C PHE A 100 9.66 23.75 1.10
N ALA A 101 8.73 22.83 0.82
CA ALA A 101 8.62 22.13 -0.44
C ALA A 101 7.29 22.56 -1.10
N ILE A 102 7.37 23.11 -2.30
CA ILE A 102 6.25 23.80 -2.94
C ILE A 102 5.87 23.08 -4.23
N SER A 103 4.61 22.70 -4.36
CA SER A 103 4.05 22.17 -5.62
C SER A 103 3.88 23.30 -6.62
N VAL A 104 4.64 23.28 -7.72
CA VAL A 104 4.68 24.37 -8.69
C VAL A 104 3.79 24.08 -9.89
N LEU A 105 3.85 22.86 -10.44
CA LEU A 105 3.22 22.50 -11.70
C LEU A 105 2.78 21.05 -11.71
N SER A 106 1.68 20.76 -12.43
CA SER A 106 1.13 19.40 -12.63
C SER A 106 0.80 18.70 -11.31
N GLY A 107 0.06 19.39 -10.44
CA GLY A 107 -0.24 18.96 -9.07
C GLY A 107 -0.98 17.62 -8.99
N HIS A 108 -2.00 17.40 -9.82
CA HIS A 108 -2.82 16.18 -9.80
C HIS A 108 -2.33 15.12 -10.78
N VAL A 109 -2.49 15.36 -12.06
CA VAL A 109 -2.19 14.36 -13.11
C VAL A 109 -0.70 14.03 -13.17
N GLY A 110 0.16 15.04 -13.00
CA GLY A 110 1.61 14.87 -13.01
C GLY A 110 2.19 14.38 -11.67
N GLY A 111 1.42 14.40 -10.58
CA GLY A 111 1.86 13.89 -9.28
C GLY A 111 2.71 14.88 -8.46
N ALA A 112 2.76 16.19 -8.80
CA ALA A 112 3.58 17.16 -8.08
C ALA A 112 3.15 17.34 -6.61
N ASN A 113 1.86 17.27 -6.30
CA ASN A 113 1.38 17.40 -4.92
C ASN A 113 1.89 16.27 -4.04
N GLU A 114 1.85 15.04 -4.54
CA GLU A 114 2.36 13.88 -3.81
C GLU A 114 3.87 13.91 -3.67
N LEU A 115 4.58 14.25 -4.74
CA LEU A 115 6.03 14.42 -4.68
C LEU A 115 6.41 15.52 -3.68
N THR A 116 5.66 16.60 -3.61
CA THR A 116 5.86 17.69 -2.64
C THR A 116 5.74 17.18 -1.20
N ARG A 117 4.71 16.39 -0.89
CA ARG A 117 4.55 15.79 0.45
C ARG A 117 5.69 14.85 0.79
N ARG A 118 6.11 14.03 -0.17
CA ARG A 118 7.23 13.11 0.01
C ARG A 118 8.55 13.83 0.25
N VAL A 119 8.84 14.85 -0.54
CA VAL A 119 10.03 15.70 -0.39
C VAL A 119 10.02 16.43 0.95
N ALA A 120 8.89 17.00 1.35
CA ALA A 120 8.73 17.67 2.63
C ALA A 120 8.99 16.69 3.80
N ALA A 121 8.46 15.47 3.73
CA ALA A 121 8.68 14.45 4.76
C ALA A 121 10.17 14.05 4.87
N ILE A 122 10.87 13.88 3.75
CA ILE A 122 12.31 13.55 3.72
C ILE A 122 13.13 14.66 4.37
N LEU A 123 12.81 15.92 4.07
CA LEU A 123 13.60 17.08 4.51
C LEU A 123 13.17 17.63 5.87
N GLY A 124 12.04 17.21 6.41
CA GLY A 124 11.42 17.85 7.57
C GLY A 124 10.89 19.26 7.26
N ALA A 125 10.52 19.51 6.00
CA ALA A 125 10.03 20.79 5.51
C ALA A 125 8.48 20.86 5.56
N GLU A 126 7.93 22.07 5.41
CA GLU A 126 6.50 22.28 5.24
C GLU A 126 6.11 22.09 3.77
N ALA A 127 5.11 21.26 3.50
CA ALA A 127 4.55 21.08 2.16
C ALA A 127 3.58 22.21 1.84
N VAL A 128 3.83 22.94 0.75
CA VAL A 128 2.97 24.03 0.25
C VAL A 128 2.27 23.55 -1.01
N ILE A 129 0.96 23.29 -0.88
CA ILE A 129 0.10 22.82 -1.97
C ILE A 129 -1.07 23.78 -2.09
N THR A 130 -1.29 24.32 -3.31
CA THR A 130 -2.25 25.40 -3.54
C THR A 130 -3.46 25.00 -4.37
N THR A 131 -3.50 23.77 -4.89
CA THR A 131 -4.67 23.26 -5.61
C THR A 131 -5.89 23.19 -4.71
N GLN A 132 -7.06 23.58 -5.22
CA GLN A 132 -8.25 23.77 -4.40
C GLN A 132 -8.76 22.45 -3.77
N SER A 133 -8.64 21.35 -4.47
CA SER A 133 -8.98 20.01 -3.96
C SER A 133 -8.10 19.59 -2.77
N ASP A 134 -6.81 19.95 -2.79
CA ASP A 134 -5.91 19.66 -1.69
C ASP A 134 -6.04 20.65 -0.51
N ARG A 135 -6.47 21.87 -0.78
CA ARG A 135 -6.76 22.86 0.29
C ARG A 135 -7.92 22.42 1.20
N ASN A 136 -8.83 21.59 0.68
CA ASN A 136 -9.93 21.04 1.45
C ASN A 136 -9.56 19.75 2.20
N GLY A 137 -8.30 19.31 2.16
CA GLY A 137 -7.85 18.04 2.75
C GLY A 137 -8.45 16.80 2.09
N LEU A 138 -8.93 16.93 0.85
CA LEU A 138 -9.52 15.82 0.10
C LEU A 138 -8.43 14.96 -0.54
N TRP A 139 -8.67 13.65 -0.56
CA TRP A 139 -7.79 12.72 -1.25
C TRP A 139 -8.03 12.77 -2.77
N ALA A 140 -6.95 12.62 -3.55
CA ALA A 140 -7.04 12.41 -5.00
C ALA A 140 -7.37 10.93 -5.28
N LEU A 141 -8.66 10.59 -5.35
CA LEU A 141 -9.12 9.20 -5.41
C LEU A 141 -8.63 8.44 -6.65
N ASP A 142 -8.43 9.12 -7.76
CA ASP A 142 -7.95 8.56 -9.03
C ASP A 142 -6.46 8.16 -9.02
N THR A 143 -5.66 8.78 -8.17
CA THR A 143 -4.21 8.56 -8.09
C THR A 143 -3.76 7.82 -6.82
N LEU A 144 -4.60 7.79 -5.80
CA LEU A 144 -4.29 7.24 -4.49
C LEU A 144 -3.90 5.76 -4.55
N GLY A 145 -4.62 4.96 -5.34
CA GLY A 145 -4.32 3.54 -5.52
C GLY A 145 -2.94 3.30 -6.10
N LYS A 146 -2.55 4.06 -7.13
CA LYS A 146 -1.23 3.97 -7.76
C LYS A 146 -0.10 4.27 -6.78
N GLN A 147 -0.31 5.24 -5.91
CA GLN A 147 0.66 5.66 -4.89
C GLN A 147 1.01 4.54 -3.90
N TYR A 148 0.03 3.73 -3.52
CA TYR A 148 0.20 2.67 -2.53
C TYR A 148 0.24 1.26 -3.11
N GLY A 149 0.24 1.14 -4.45
CA GLY A 149 0.26 -0.15 -5.13
C GLY A 149 -1.07 -0.91 -5.05
N TRP A 150 -2.18 -0.20 -4.89
CA TRP A 150 -3.52 -0.75 -4.90
C TRP A 150 -4.15 -0.64 -6.28
N ALA A 151 -4.76 -1.70 -6.78
CA ALA A 151 -5.65 -1.58 -7.92
C ALA A 151 -6.86 -0.74 -7.52
N CYS A 152 -7.34 0.13 -8.41
CA CYS A 152 -8.47 1.00 -8.16
C CYS A 152 -9.63 0.58 -9.06
N GLN A 153 -10.77 0.25 -8.46
CA GLN A 153 -11.94 -0.21 -9.19
C GLN A 153 -13.23 0.33 -8.57
N PRO A 154 -14.02 1.11 -9.30
CA PRO A 154 -15.40 1.42 -8.91
C PRO A 154 -16.24 0.14 -8.85
N GLY A 155 -17.17 0.08 -7.91
CA GLY A 155 -18.14 -1.00 -7.82
C GLY A 155 -19.04 -1.10 -9.05
N THR A 156 -19.70 -2.24 -9.22
CA THR A 156 -20.63 -2.47 -10.33
C THR A 156 -21.74 -1.41 -10.36
N GLY A 157 -21.99 -0.85 -11.53
CA GLY A 157 -23.04 0.15 -11.72
C GLY A 157 -22.64 1.58 -11.35
N THR A 158 -21.37 1.83 -11.00
CA THR A 158 -20.86 3.18 -10.79
C THR A 158 -19.59 3.43 -11.60
N THR A 159 -19.26 4.70 -11.81
CA THR A 159 -18.07 5.13 -12.53
C THR A 159 -17.11 5.89 -11.60
N MET A 160 -15.85 6.00 -11.99
CA MET A 160 -14.87 6.77 -11.21
C MET A 160 -15.27 8.25 -11.12
N ASN A 161 -15.87 8.81 -12.17
CA ASN A 161 -16.35 10.18 -12.17
C ASN A 161 -17.48 10.40 -11.15
N GLU A 162 -18.42 9.46 -11.03
CA GLU A 162 -19.49 9.52 -10.02
C GLU A 162 -18.93 9.43 -8.60
N VAL A 163 -17.97 8.53 -8.38
CA VAL A 163 -17.28 8.40 -7.09
C VAL A 163 -16.58 9.70 -6.69
N ILE A 164 -15.79 10.26 -7.60
CA ILE A 164 -15.10 11.53 -7.38
C ILE A 164 -16.09 12.67 -7.12
N ALA A 165 -17.17 12.74 -7.89
CA ALA A 165 -18.18 13.78 -7.72
C ALA A 165 -18.83 13.72 -6.34
N ARG A 166 -19.27 12.55 -5.87
CA ARG A 166 -19.82 12.37 -4.52
C ARG A 166 -18.83 12.78 -3.43
N PHE A 167 -17.58 12.36 -3.58
CA PHE A 167 -16.53 12.66 -2.62
C PHE A 167 -16.21 14.17 -2.53
N VAL A 168 -16.05 14.83 -3.68
CA VAL A 168 -15.75 16.27 -3.75
C VAL A 168 -16.93 17.11 -3.27
N ASN A 169 -18.17 16.66 -3.50
CA ASN A 169 -19.38 17.32 -3.01
C ASN A 169 -19.62 17.14 -1.50
N GLY A 170 -18.74 16.40 -0.81
CA GLY A 170 -18.85 16.21 0.64
C GLY A 170 -20.00 15.30 1.05
N GLU A 171 -20.44 14.39 0.17
CA GLU A 171 -21.48 13.42 0.51
C GLU A 171 -20.96 12.45 1.61
N PRO A 172 -21.83 11.97 2.52
CA PRO A 172 -21.43 11.07 3.59
C PRO A 172 -20.67 9.87 3.07
N THR A 173 -19.42 9.72 3.48
CA THR A 173 -18.47 8.71 3.00
C THR A 173 -17.99 7.85 4.15
N ALA A 174 -18.06 6.53 3.96
CA ALA A 174 -17.49 5.54 4.87
C ALA A 174 -16.12 5.06 4.37
N LEU A 175 -15.21 4.78 5.28
CA LEU A 175 -13.92 4.16 5.04
C LEU A 175 -13.86 2.84 5.79
N LEU A 176 -13.49 1.77 5.10
CA LEU A 176 -13.40 0.41 5.66
C LEU A 176 -12.13 -0.29 5.18
N PHE A 177 -11.39 -0.91 6.09
CA PHE A 177 -10.17 -1.62 5.81
C PHE A 177 -10.29 -3.12 6.07
N ASP A 178 -9.79 -3.95 5.14
CA ASP A 178 -9.53 -5.38 5.36
C ASP A 178 -8.06 -5.64 5.67
N ILE A 179 -7.21 -4.65 5.44
CA ILE A 179 -5.76 -4.73 5.59
C ILE A 179 -5.22 -3.50 6.32
N ARG A 180 -3.94 -3.58 6.70
CA ARG A 180 -3.19 -2.46 7.22
C ARG A 180 -1.85 -2.34 6.48
N ASP A 181 -1.58 -1.13 5.98
CA ASP A 181 -0.32 -0.74 5.36
C ASP A 181 -0.08 0.77 5.52
N ARG A 182 0.95 1.31 4.86
CA ARG A 182 1.23 2.75 4.92
C ARG A 182 0.09 3.60 4.36
N GLY A 183 -0.60 3.09 3.34
CA GLY A 183 -1.72 3.79 2.71
C GLY A 183 -2.93 3.85 3.63
N THR A 184 -3.30 2.77 4.28
CA THR A 184 -4.41 2.77 5.26
C THR A 184 -4.08 3.65 6.46
N ASP A 185 -2.83 3.66 6.92
CA ASP A 185 -2.38 4.56 7.99
C ASP A 185 -2.50 6.03 7.58
N TYR A 186 -2.14 6.37 6.34
CA TYR A 186 -2.31 7.71 5.80
C TYR A 186 -3.78 8.13 5.75
N LEU A 187 -4.66 7.27 5.21
CA LEU A 187 -6.10 7.56 5.13
C LEU A 187 -6.71 7.79 6.52
N GLU A 188 -6.36 6.94 7.49
CA GLU A 188 -6.88 7.04 8.85
C GLU A 188 -6.45 8.33 9.57
N ARG A 189 -5.25 8.83 9.28
CA ARG A 189 -4.72 10.07 9.86
C ARG A 189 -5.20 11.35 9.16
N SER A 190 -5.69 11.24 7.94
CA SER A 190 -6.01 12.38 7.07
C SER A 190 -7.48 12.43 6.68
N LEU A 191 -8.39 11.94 7.52
CA LEU A 191 -9.82 11.87 7.24
C LEU A 191 -10.40 13.25 6.89
N PRO A 192 -10.96 13.43 5.69
CA PRO A 192 -11.78 14.61 5.38
C PRO A 192 -13.01 14.70 6.29
N PRO A 193 -13.60 15.90 6.48
CA PRO A 193 -14.71 16.09 7.42
C PRO A 193 -15.93 15.21 7.19
N HIS A 194 -16.21 14.83 5.94
CA HIS A 194 -17.35 14.00 5.56
C HIS A 194 -17.04 12.49 5.51
N VAL A 195 -15.81 12.09 5.84
CA VAL A 195 -15.37 10.70 5.85
C VAL A 195 -15.30 10.18 7.28
N LYS A 196 -15.94 9.04 7.53
CA LYS A 196 -15.86 8.34 8.79
C LYS A 196 -15.35 6.93 8.58
N ALA A 197 -14.36 6.53 9.39
CA ALA A 197 -13.84 5.17 9.39
C ALA A 197 -14.72 4.24 10.23
N TYR A 198 -14.97 3.03 9.73
CA TYR A 198 -15.72 1.97 10.39
C TYR A 198 -14.87 0.72 10.47
N LYS A 199 -15.11 -0.08 11.51
CA LYS A 199 -14.45 -1.39 11.66
C LYS A 199 -15.28 -2.53 11.06
N LYS A 200 -16.60 -2.35 10.95
CA LYS A 200 -17.55 -3.33 10.44
C LYS A 200 -18.48 -2.67 9.44
N VAL A 201 -18.79 -3.39 8.37
CA VAL A 201 -19.72 -2.90 7.35
C VAL A 201 -21.14 -2.69 7.90
N GLU A 202 -21.56 -3.48 8.88
CA GLU A 202 -22.86 -3.37 9.51
C GLU A 202 -23.07 -2.07 10.27
N ASP A 203 -21.99 -1.40 10.68
CA ASP A 203 -22.04 -0.14 11.41
C ASP A 203 -22.18 1.09 10.46
N ILE A 204 -22.08 0.87 9.14
CA ILE A 204 -22.21 1.94 8.15
C ILE A 204 -23.67 2.37 8.05
N PRO A 205 -23.99 3.67 8.25
CA PRO A 205 -25.35 4.17 8.14
C PRO A 205 -25.96 3.93 6.75
N ALA A 206 -27.27 3.70 6.70
CA ALA A 206 -28.00 3.45 5.45
C ALA A 206 -28.04 4.67 4.52
N ASP A 207 -27.83 5.86 5.04
CA ASP A 207 -27.77 7.13 4.28
C ASP A 207 -26.36 7.44 3.74
N CYS A 208 -25.38 6.58 3.99
CA CYS A 208 -24.05 6.68 3.41
C CYS A 208 -24.13 6.64 1.88
N ARG A 209 -23.42 7.55 1.22
CA ARG A 209 -23.48 7.72 -0.23
C ARG A 209 -22.28 7.11 -0.96
N LEU A 210 -21.16 6.94 -0.26
CA LEU A 210 -19.93 6.37 -0.79
C LEU A 210 -19.25 5.50 0.27
N LEU A 211 -18.87 4.29 -0.10
CA LEU A 211 -17.95 3.45 0.67
C LEU A 211 -16.61 3.37 -0.06
N ILE A 212 -15.54 3.76 0.61
CA ILE A 212 -14.16 3.52 0.17
C ILE A 212 -13.66 2.30 0.96
N ALA A 213 -13.51 1.18 0.27
CA ALA A 213 -13.04 -0.07 0.84
C ALA A 213 -11.61 -0.37 0.37
N VAL A 214 -10.69 -0.52 1.32
CA VAL A 214 -9.30 -0.90 1.04
C VAL A 214 -9.07 -2.32 1.53
N GLY A 215 -8.92 -3.24 0.60
CA GLY A 215 -8.73 -4.64 0.95
C GLY A 215 -9.10 -5.61 -0.16
N TYR A 216 -9.49 -6.80 0.26
CA TYR A 216 -9.71 -7.95 -0.61
C TYR A 216 -11.16 -8.45 -0.63
N ARG A 217 -12.08 -7.80 0.12
CA ARG A 217 -13.49 -8.23 0.22
C ARG A 217 -14.39 -7.40 -0.69
N ASP A 218 -15.38 -8.07 -1.26
CA ASP A 218 -16.49 -7.46 -1.97
C ASP A 218 -17.62 -7.13 -0.97
N TYR A 219 -17.99 -5.86 -0.89
CA TYR A 219 -19.03 -5.35 0.01
C TYR A 219 -20.33 -4.97 -0.72
N SER A 220 -20.40 -5.18 -2.03
CA SER A 220 -21.54 -4.73 -2.85
C SER A 220 -22.90 -5.26 -2.38
N HIS A 221 -22.92 -6.47 -1.83
CA HIS A 221 -24.13 -7.13 -1.31
C HIS A 221 -24.54 -6.70 0.11
N LEU A 222 -23.68 -5.94 0.81
CA LEU A 222 -23.87 -5.55 2.21
C LEU A 222 -24.20 -4.07 2.40
N VAL A 223 -24.02 -3.25 1.37
CA VAL A 223 -24.29 -1.82 1.43
C VAL A 223 -25.67 -1.49 0.84
N SER A 224 -26.21 -0.32 1.22
CA SER A 224 -27.44 0.20 0.65
C SER A 224 -27.32 0.39 -0.86
N PRO A 225 -28.42 0.19 -1.65
CA PRO A 225 -28.39 0.42 -3.10
C PRO A 225 -27.96 1.83 -3.52
N GLN A 226 -28.15 2.82 -2.67
CA GLN A 226 -27.73 4.20 -2.91
C GLN A 226 -26.26 4.47 -2.60
N THR A 227 -25.56 3.55 -1.94
CA THR A 227 -24.14 3.66 -1.61
C THR A 227 -23.30 3.17 -2.77
N ALA A 228 -22.56 4.06 -3.43
CA ALA A 228 -21.52 3.66 -4.38
C ALA A 228 -20.33 3.08 -3.62
N VAL A 229 -19.61 2.14 -4.23
CA VAL A 229 -18.40 1.57 -3.62
C VAL A 229 -17.20 1.87 -4.52
N LEU A 230 -16.12 2.33 -3.91
CA LEU A 230 -14.80 2.39 -4.52
C LEU A 230 -13.91 1.37 -3.83
N TYR A 231 -13.36 0.43 -4.61
CA TYR A 231 -12.40 -0.55 -4.12
C TYR A 231 -10.97 -0.11 -4.43
N TYR A 232 -10.13 -0.10 -3.39
CA TYR A 232 -8.68 -0.12 -3.50
C TYR A 232 -8.19 -1.50 -3.12
N ILE A 233 -7.59 -2.23 -4.06
CA ILE A 233 -7.34 -3.66 -3.94
C ILE A 233 -5.84 -3.94 -3.95
N PRO A 234 -5.21 -4.15 -2.79
CA PRO A 234 -3.83 -4.63 -2.70
C PRO A 234 -3.77 -6.12 -3.03
N GLN A 235 -2.64 -6.57 -3.58
CA GLN A 235 -2.37 -7.98 -3.82
C GLN A 235 -1.87 -8.64 -2.53
N VAL A 236 -2.77 -9.27 -1.79
CA VAL A 236 -2.51 -9.82 -0.44
C VAL A 236 -3.04 -11.22 -0.22
N LEU A 237 -3.71 -11.81 -1.21
CA LEU A 237 -4.24 -13.17 -1.11
C LEU A 237 -3.25 -14.20 -1.69
N HIS A 238 -2.91 -15.18 -0.90
CA HIS A 238 -2.04 -16.28 -1.27
C HIS A 238 -2.85 -17.57 -1.33
N ILE A 239 -2.91 -18.16 -2.53
CA ILE A 239 -3.70 -19.36 -2.83
C ILE A 239 -2.80 -20.58 -2.73
N GLY A 240 -3.10 -21.50 -1.82
CA GLY A 240 -2.46 -22.81 -1.77
C GLY A 240 -3.26 -23.84 -2.54
N ILE A 241 -2.58 -24.64 -3.35
CA ILE A 241 -3.18 -25.73 -4.16
C ILE A 241 -2.48 -27.04 -3.82
N GLY A 242 -3.27 -28.01 -3.39
CA GLY A 242 -2.85 -29.39 -3.24
C GLY A 242 -3.41 -30.22 -4.41
N LEU A 243 -2.58 -31.00 -5.07
CA LEU A 243 -2.95 -31.86 -6.21
C LEU A 243 -2.72 -33.33 -5.89
N ALA A 244 -3.71 -34.18 -6.18
CA ALA A 244 -3.60 -35.63 -6.08
C ALA A 244 -2.73 -36.22 -7.21
N HIS A 245 -2.52 -37.56 -7.19
CA HIS A 245 -1.68 -38.23 -8.17
C HIS A 245 -2.22 -38.19 -9.61
N GLN A 246 -3.54 -38.11 -9.77
CA GLN A 246 -4.15 -37.94 -11.08
C GLN A 246 -4.32 -36.46 -11.38
N ALA A 247 -3.91 -36.07 -12.58
CA ALA A 247 -4.06 -34.68 -13.02
C ALA A 247 -5.53 -34.27 -12.99
N SER A 248 -5.81 -33.22 -12.24
CA SER A 248 -7.13 -32.58 -12.25
C SER A 248 -7.29 -31.77 -13.53
N PRO A 249 -8.49 -31.71 -14.14
CA PRO A 249 -8.75 -30.83 -15.27
C PRO A 249 -8.43 -29.39 -14.91
N THR A 250 -7.59 -28.73 -15.70
CA THR A 250 -7.13 -27.36 -15.45
C THR A 250 -8.31 -26.39 -15.31
N ASP A 251 -9.30 -26.51 -16.21
CA ASP A 251 -10.46 -25.61 -16.20
C ASP A 251 -11.36 -25.82 -14.97
N GLU A 252 -11.42 -27.05 -14.45
CA GLU A 252 -12.15 -27.35 -13.21
C GLU A 252 -11.50 -26.67 -12.01
N VAL A 253 -10.18 -26.78 -11.87
CA VAL A 253 -9.45 -26.16 -10.74
C VAL A 253 -9.57 -24.64 -10.77
N THR A 254 -9.36 -24.02 -11.93
CA THR A 254 -9.48 -22.56 -12.10
C THR A 254 -10.89 -22.06 -11.86
N SER A 255 -11.89 -22.72 -12.44
CA SER A 255 -13.30 -22.34 -12.26
C SER A 255 -13.73 -22.47 -10.80
N HIS A 256 -13.33 -23.55 -10.12
CA HIS A 256 -13.63 -23.75 -8.70
C HIS A 256 -12.95 -22.70 -7.82
N LEU A 257 -11.69 -22.33 -8.13
CA LEU A 257 -11.01 -21.25 -7.41
C LEU A 257 -11.84 -19.95 -7.47
N TYR A 258 -12.26 -19.53 -8.66
CA TYR A 258 -13.06 -18.30 -8.80
C TYR A 258 -14.44 -18.42 -8.17
N GLN A 259 -15.07 -19.59 -8.20
CA GLN A 259 -16.34 -19.84 -7.50
C GLN A 259 -16.17 -19.72 -5.97
N GLU A 260 -15.10 -20.25 -5.41
CA GLU A 260 -14.83 -20.14 -3.96
C GLU A 260 -14.51 -18.70 -3.57
N LEU A 261 -13.80 -17.94 -4.40
CA LEU A 261 -13.61 -16.50 -4.19
C LEU A 261 -14.96 -15.77 -4.17
N GLU A 262 -15.83 -16.03 -5.14
CA GLU A 262 -17.16 -15.43 -5.22
C GLU A 262 -18.04 -15.77 -4.01
N LYS A 263 -18.10 -17.06 -3.63
CA LYS A 263 -18.84 -17.51 -2.42
C LYS A 263 -18.35 -16.83 -1.14
N ALA A 264 -17.04 -16.64 -1.02
CA ALA A 264 -16.42 -15.98 0.12
C ALA A 264 -16.42 -14.45 0.03
N HIS A 265 -17.00 -13.88 -1.05
CA HIS A 265 -16.99 -12.46 -1.34
C HIS A 265 -15.56 -11.87 -1.34
N LEU A 266 -14.63 -12.55 -2.00
CA LEU A 266 -13.24 -12.12 -2.16
C LEU A 266 -13.01 -11.63 -3.58
N LEU A 267 -12.23 -10.54 -3.69
CA LEU A 267 -11.92 -9.92 -4.98
C LEU A 267 -10.77 -10.65 -5.67
N PRO A 268 -10.93 -11.20 -6.89
CA PRO A 268 -9.86 -11.90 -7.60
C PRO A 268 -8.62 -11.04 -7.85
N GLN A 269 -8.78 -9.73 -8.00
CA GLN A 269 -7.68 -8.77 -8.18
C GLN A 269 -6.72 -8.72 -6.98
N ALA A 270 -7.16 -9.20 -5.80
CA ALA A 270 -6.34 -9.27 -4.61
C ALA A 270 -5.38 -10.47 -4.57
N ILE A 271 -5.43 -11.38 -5.54
CA ILE A 271 -4.52 -12.53 -5.61
C ILE A 271 -3.08 -12.04 -5.82
N ALA A 272 -2.21 -12.36 -4.87
CA ALA A 272 -0.78 -12.07 -4.92
C ALA A 272 0.03 -13.22 -5.50
N SER A 273 -0.29 -14.45 -5.11
CA SER A 273 0.45 -15.65 -5.56
C SER A 273 -0.37 -16.92 -5.48
N ILE A 274 0.09 -17.92 -6.24
CA ILE A 274 -0.33 -19.31 -6.13
C ILE A 274 0.83 -20.11 -5.55
N ALA A 275 0.57 -21.08 -4.69
CA ALA A 275 1.61 -21.90 -4.09
C ALA A 275 1.22 -23.39 -4.05
N SER A 276 2.19 -24.27 -4.23
CA SER A 276 2.02 -25.71 -4.16
C SER A 276 3.31 -26.42 -3.72
N ILE A 277 3.26 -27.74 -3.64
CA ILE A 277 4.44 -28.55 -3.37
C ILE A 277 5.29 -28.71 -4.63
N ASP A 278 6.62 -28.76 -4.49
CA ASP A 278 7.58 -28.88 -5.58
C ASP A 278 7.44 -30.16 -6.41
N LEU A 279 6.97 -31.25 -5.79
CA LEU A 279 6.67 -32.51 -6.47
C LEU A 279 5.61 -32.38 -7.58
N LYS A 280 4.84 -31.29 -7.58
CA LYS A 280 3.78 -31.00 -8.54
C LYS A 280 4.12 -29.88 -9.54
N ARG A 281 5.39 -29.50 -9.60
CA ARG A 281 5.88 -28.41 -10.46
C ARG A 281 5.47 -28.56 -11.93
N GLU A 282 5.42 -29.77 -12.45
CA GLU A 282 5.13 -30.05 -13.85
C GLU A 282 3.63 -30.23 -14.15
N GLU A 283 2.76 -30.06 -13.17
CA GLU A 283 1.31 -30.20 -13.38
C GLU A 283 0.77 -29.09 -14.29
N PRO A 284 -0.02 -29.44 -15.33
CA PRO A 284 -0.50 -28.47 -16.32
C PRO A 284 -1.29 -27.30 -15.73
N VAL A 285 -2.05 -27.54 -14.66
CA VAL A 285 -2.85 -26.49 -14.00
C VAL A 285 -1.95 -25.41 -13.40
N LEU A 286 -0.80 -25.79 -12.84
CA LEU A 286 0.14 -24.83 -12.26
C LEU A 286 0.89 -24.04 -13.33
N HIS A 287 1.20 -24.66 -14.46
CA HIS A 287 1.74 -23.96 -15.64
C HIS A 287 0.73 -22.95 -16.20
N ARG A 288 -0.54 -23.31 -16.28
CA ARG A 288 -1.60 -22.40 -16.73
C ARG A 288 -1.78 -21.21 -15.79
N LEU A 289 -1.79 -21.45 -14.48
CA LEU A 289 -1.87 -20.38 -13.49
C LEU A 289 -0.65 -19.47 -13.50
N ALA A 290 0.54 -20.00 -13.83
CA ALA A 290 1.77 -19.23 -13.94
C ALA A 290 1.77 -18.23 -15.12
N GLU A 291 0.86 -18.37 -16.08
CA GLU A 291 0.67 -17.37 -17.15
C GLU A 291 0.13 -16.02 -16.60
N HIS A 292 -0.57 -16.06 -15.46
CA HIS A 292 -1.26 -14.89 -14.90
C HIS A 292 -0.82 -14.53 -13.48
N TYR A 293 -0.27 -15.50 -12.73
CA TYR A 293 0.08 -15.36 -11.32
C TYR A 293 1.49 -15.81 -11.04
N HIS A 294 2.08 -15.27 -10.00
CA HIS A 294 3.32 -15.79 -9.44
C HIS A 294 3.06 -17.13 -8.79
N VAL A 295 3.77 -18.18 -9.20
CA VAL A 295 3.63 -19.54 -8.63
C VAL A 295 4.87 -19.89 -7.84
N HIS A 296 4.70 -20.19 -6.56
CA HIS A 296 5.76 -20.62 -5.65
C HIS A 296 5.66 -22.11 -5.39
N PHE A 297 6.81 -22.77 -5.29
CA PHE A 297 6.92 -24.17 -4.95
C PHE A 297 7.73 -24.36 -3.69
N TYR A 298 7.19 -25.16 -2.77
CA TYR A 298 7.82 -25.48 -1.50
C TYR A 298 8.08 -26.97 -1.38
N THR A 299 9.14 -27.33 -0.68
CA THR A 299 9.44 -28.75 -0.36
C THR A 299 8.47 -29.27 0.71
N ALA A 300 8.33 -30.61 0.77
CA ALA A 300 7.56 -31.24 1.84
C ALA A 300 8.06 -30.84 3.25
N ALA A 301 9.37 -30.72 3.40
CA ALA A 301 9.97 -30.30 4.68
C ALA A 301 9.61 -28.88 5.09
N GLU A 302 9.62 -27.93 4.13
CA GLU A 302 9.18 -26.56 4.38
C GLU A 302 7.69 -26.48 4.76
N LEU A 303 6.84 -27.22 4.04
CA LEU A 303 5.41 -27.27 4.32
C LEU A 303 5.10 -27.91 5.68
N ASP A 304 5.86 -28.91 6.09
CA ASP A 304 5.63 -29.62 7.36
C ASP A 304 6.03 -28.74 8.60
N THR A 305 6.74 -27.64 8.40
CA THR A 305 7.00 -26.66 9.47
C THR A 305 5.76 -25.86 9.87
N ILE A 306 4.71 -25.88 9.04
CA ILE A 306 3.50 -25.07 9.24
C ILE A 306 2.44 -25.89 9.98
N SER A 307 1.95 -25.33 11.07
CA SER A 307 0.76 -25.89 11.77
C SER A 307 -0.50 -25.56 10.97
N VAL A 308 -1.26 -26.60 10.62
CA VAL A 308 -2.47 -26.46 9.79
C VAL A 308 -3.70 -26.92 10.55
N PRO A 309 -4.88 -26.27 10.31
CA PRO A 309 -6.15 -26.65 10.97
C PRO A 309 -6.68 -28.02 10.54
N SER A 310 -6.39 -28.42 9.30
CA SER A 310 -6.96 -29.63 8.68
C SER A 310 -5.88 -30.60 8.20
N PRO A 311 -5.08 -31.20 9.08
CA PRO A 311 -4.08 -32.21 8.71
C PRO A 311 -4.72 -33.46 8.11
N SER A 312 -4.02 -34.16 7.22
CA SER A 312 -4.47 -35.39 6.57
C SER A 312 -3.35 -36.42 6.53
N ASP A 313 -3.60 -37.58 7.15
CA ASP A 313 -2.64 -38.71 7.15
C ASP A 313 -2.45 -39.30 5.75
N THR A 314 -3.49 -39.28 4.90
CA THR A 314 -3.40 -39.71 3.52
C THR A 314 -2.47 -38.85 2.72
N VAL A 315 -2.54 -37.52 2.87
CA VAL A 315 -1.65 -36.55 2.23
C VAL A 315 -0.23 -36.75 2.74
N ARG A 316 -0.02 -36.95 4.04
CA ARG A 316 1.29 -37.20 4.65
C ARG A 316 1.98 -38.44 4.09
N LYS A 317 1.25 -39.51 3.85
CA LYS A 317 1.78 -40.73 3.25
C LYS A 317 2.30 -40.55 1.80
N HIS A 318 1.67 -39.66 1.05
CA HIS A 318 2.00 -39.42 -0.37
C HIS A 318 2.98 -38.30 -0.62
N THR A 319 3.00 -37.29 0.23
CA THR A 319 3.78 -36.05 0.03
C THR A 319 4.82 -35.79 1.12
N GLY A 320 4.78 -36.54 2.22
CA GLY A 320 5.64 -36.31 3.38
C GLY A 320 5.19 -35.14 4.27
N THR A 321 4.02 -34.53 4.01
CA THR A 321 3.46 -33.43 4.80
C THR A 321 1.98 -33.66 5.08
N GLY A 322 1.47 -33.09 6.18
CA GLY A 322 0.08 -33.27 6.61
C GLY A 322 -0.97 -32.48 5.84
N SER A 323 -0.59 -31.42 5.15
CA SER A 323 -1.44 -30.63 4.26
C SER A 323 -0.58 -29.84 3.28
N VAL A 324 -0.97 -29.82 2.01
CA VAL A 324 -0.29 -29.03 1.00
C VAL A 324 -0.97 -27.65 0.85
N SER A 325 -2.27 -27.61 0.61
CA SER A 325 -2.97 -26.36 0.29
C SER A 325 -2.90 -25.32 1.42
N GLU A 326 -3.24 -25.71 2.65
CA GLU A 326 -3.20 -24.79 3.78
C GLU A 326 -1.77 -24.36 4.14
N ALA A 327 -0.82 -25.31 4.18
CA ALA A 327 0.57 -25.01 4.48
C ALA A 327 1.21 -24.13 3.41
N ALA A 328 0.94 -24.39 2.13
CA ALA A 328 1.45 -23.57 1.03
C ALA A 328 0.88 -22.14 1.06
N ALA A 329 -0.42 -22.00 1.33
CA ALA A 329 -1.04 -20.68 1.47
C ALA A 329 -0.42 -19.88 2.63
N ILE A 330 -0.29 -20.49 3.82
CA ILE A 330 0.28 -19.86 5.01
C ILE A 330 1.74 -19.49 4.77
N LEU A 331 2.54 -20.42 4.25
CA LEU A 331 3.97 -20.19 4.02
C LEU A 331 4.20 -19.08 2.99
N SER A 332 3.44 -19.09 1.88
CA SER A 332 3.50 -18.07 0.84
C SER A 332 3.07 -16.68 1.35
N SER A 333 2.16 -16.63 2.31
CA SER A 333 1.70 -15.39 2.95
C SER A 333 2.65 -14.84 4.02
N GLY A 334 3.77 -15.52 4.28
CA GLY A 334 4.68 -15.15 5.37
C GLY A 334 4.16 -15.50 6.77
N GLY A 335 3.29 -16.51 6.89
CA GLY A 335 2.67 -16.93 8.15
C GLY A 335 1.34 -16.26 8.47
N GLY A 336 0.69 -15.69 7.46
CA GLY A 336 -0.59 -14.98 7.62
C GLY A 336 -1.78 -15.90 7.90
N PRO A 337 -2.91 -15.33 8.33
CA PRO A 337 -4.10 -16.09 8.68
C PRO A 337 -4.78 -16.72 7.46
N LEU A 338 -5.31 -17.91 7.63
CA LEU A 338 -6.23 -18.53 6.66
C LEU A 338 -7.59 -17.84 6.73
N ILE A 339 -8.02 -17.29 5.60
CA ILE A 339 -9.38 -16.75 5.45
C ILE A 339 -10.31 -17.71 4.72
N LEU A 340 -9.77 -18.64 3.96
CA LEU A 340 -10.48 -19.78 3.42
C LEU A 340 -9.70 -21.05 3.80
N PRO A 341 -10.20 -21.85 4.76
CA PRO A 341 -9.63 -23.15 5.08
C PRO A 341 -9.76 -24.12 3.89
N LYS A 342 -9.09 -25.25 3.98
CA LYS A 342 -9.04 -26.25 2.93
C LYS A 342 -10.43 -26.59 2.37
N VAL A 343 -10.64 -26.31 1.11
CA VAL A 343 -11.78 -26.75 0.31
C VAL A 343 -11.34 -27.88 -0.61
N LYS A 344 -12.14 -28.92 -0.70
CA LYS A 344 -11.86 -30.10 -1.51
C LYS A 344 -12.56 -30.00 -2.87
N GLY A 345 -11.80 -30.21 -3.96
CA GLY A 345 -12.29 -30.54 -5.27
C GLY A 345 -12.24 -32.05 -5.52
N SER A 346 -12.35 -32.48 -6.78
CA SER A 346 -12.31 -33.89 -7.16
C SER A 346 -10.95 -34.54 -6.85
N ASN A 347 -9.86 -33.97 -7.34
CA ASN A 347 -8.48 -34.42 -7.15
C ASN A 347 -7.53 -33.31 -6.68
N TYR A 348 -8.05 -32.31 -6.03
CA TYR A 348 -7.27 -31.16 -5.56
C TYR A 348 -7.91 -30.56 -4.30
N THR A 349 -7.14 -29.72 -3.63
CA THR A 349 -7.58 -28.88 -2.51
C THR A 349 -7.13 -27.44 -2.73
N LEU A 350 -7.92 -26.49 -2.22
CA LEU A 350 -7.65 -25.06 -2.26
C LEU A 350 -7.69 -24.49 -0.84
N ALA A 351 -6.84 -23.54 -0.56
CA ALA A 351 -6.87 -22.73 0.66
C ALA A 351 -6.38 -21.31 0.36
N ILE A 352 -6.81 -20.33 1.15
CA ILE A 352 -6.44 -18.94 0.97
C ILE A 352 -5.98 -18.34 2.29
N ALA A 353 -4.78 -17.75 2.29
CA ALA A 353 -4.24 -16.98 3.40
C ALA A 353 -4.03 -15.51 3.00
N VAL A 354 -4.10 -14.61 3.98
CA VAL A 354 -3.78 -13.21 3.80
C VAL A 354 -2.33 -12.96 4.13
N ASP A 355 -1.66 -12.12 3.36
CA ASP A 355 -0.30 -11.66 3.62
C ASP A 355 -0.13 -11.21 5.08
N ALA A 356 0.85 -11.78 5.78
CA ALA A 356 1.05 -11.51 7.21
C ALA A 356 1.37 -10.05 7.51
N ALA A 357 2.10 -9.37 6.60
CA ALA A 357 2.47 -7.97 6.77
C ALA A 357 1.27 -7.02 6.64
N HIS A 358 0.18 -7.46 5.97
CA HIS A 358 -1.02 -6.67 5.71
C HIS A 358 -2.23 -7.11 6.54
N ALA A 359 -2.19 -8.29 7.16
CA ALA A 359 -3.34 -8.83 7.87
C ALA A 359 -3.77 -7.90 9.03
N LEU A 360 -5.09 -7.72 9.17
CA LEU A 360 -5.67 -7.15 10.38
C LEU A 360 -5.51 -8.19 11.50
N GLY A 361 -4.43 -8.10 12.22
CA GLY A 361 -4.16 -8.90 13.41
C GLY A 361 -3.93 -7.99 14.60
N GLY A 362 -4.15 -8.47 15.81
CA GLY A 362 -3.75 -7.73 17.00
C GLY A 362 -2.23 -7.51 16.97
N HIS A 363 -1.80 -6.27 17.06
CA HIS A 363 -0.42 -5.92 17.33
C HIS A 363 -0.23 -5.93 18.84
N ILE A 364 0.73 -6.71 19.32
CA ILE A 364 1.03 -6.78 20.76
C ILE A 364 2.35 -6.06 21.01
N GLU A 365 2.29 -5.04 21.86
CA GLU A 365 3.48 -4.34 22.35
C GLU A 365 3.68 -4.67 23.83
N ILE A 366 4.90 -5.01 24.19
CA ILE A 366 5.29 -5.18 25.60
C ILE A 366 5.96 -3.89 26.04
N VAL A 367 5.30 -3.19 26.96
CA VAL A 367 5.76 -1.89 27.44
C VAL A 367 6.30 -2.04 28.88
N GLY A 368 7.53 -1.63 29.10
CA GLY A 368 8.09 -1.52 30.43
C GLY A 368 7.44 -0.38 31.21
N ALA A 369 6.92 -0.68 32.40
CA ALA A 369 6.19 0.27 33.25
C ALA A 369 7.09 1.29 34.01
N GLY A 370 8.41 1.16 33.90
CA GLY A 370 9.34 1.98 34.68
C GLY A 370 9.43 1.57 36.16
N PRO A 371 10.11 2.35 36.99
CA PRO A 371 10.37 2.00 38.41
C PRO A 371 9.21 2.27 39.37
N GLY A 372 8.02 2.64 38.84
CA GLY A 372 6.82 2.86 39.63
C GLY A 372 6.20 4.24 39.51
N ASP A 373 6.98 5.25 39.12
CA ASP A 373 6.46 6.60 38.83
C ASP A 373 5.94 6.66 37.39
N PRO A 374 4.66 7.01 37.17
CA PRO A 374 4.08 7.11 35.83
C PRO A 374 4.79 8.09 34.89
N GLU A 375 5.49 9.09 35.42
CA GLU A 375 6.25 10.04 34.61
C GLU A 375 7.60 9.48 34.11
N LEU A 376 8.03 8.36 34.65
CA LEU A 376 9.28 7.70 34.27
C LEU A 376 9.10 6.61 33.17
N ILE A 377 7.93 6.51 32.60
CA ILE A 377 7.73 5.66 31.41
C ILE A 377 8.44 6.31 30.21
N SER A 378 9.00 5.48 29.33
CA SER A 378 9.55 5.98 28.08
C SER A 378 8.49 6.65 27.22
N LEU A 379 8.85 7.70 26.48
CA LEU A 379 7.95 8.34 25.51
C LEU A 379 7.34 7.33 24.52
N ARG A 380 8.15 6.38 24.05
CA ARG A 380 7.69 5.32 23.16
C ARG A 380 6.63 4.43 23.83
N GLY A 381 6.87 4.02 25.07
CA GLY A 381 5.92 3.23 25.85
C GLY A 381 4.60 3.95 26.07
N ARG A 382 4.65 5.24 26.41
CA ARG A 382 3.46 6.07 26.54
C ARG A 382 2.66 6.17 25.26
N HIS A 383 3.30 6.41 24.11
CA HIS A 383 2.65 6.45 22.80
C HIS A 383 1.98 5.11 22.43
N MET A 384 2.56 3.98 22.84
CA MET A 384 1.92 2.66 22.62
C MET A 384 0.67 2.49 23.48
N LEU A 385 0.70 2.90 24.75
CA LEU A 385 -0.48 2.88 25.63
C LEU A 385 -1.59 3.81 25.11
N GLU A 386 -1.25 5.01 24.64
CA GLU A 386 -2.21 5.97 24.07
C GLU A 386 -2.94 5.44 22.82
N LYS A 387 -2.29 4.55 22.05
CA LYS A 387 -2.85 3.97 20.82
C LYS A 387 -3.54 2.63 21.03
N ALA A 388 -3.31 1.96 22.16
CA ALA A 388 -3.80 0.62 22.41
C ALA A 388 -5.33 0.55 22.42
N ASP A 389 -5.88 -0.52 21.84
CA ASP A 389 -7.30 -0.89 21.94
C ASP A 389 -7.58 -1.68 23.22
N LEU A 390 -6.57 -2.42 23.69
CA LEU A 390 -6.58 -3.21 24.92
C LEU A 390 -5.26 -3.02 25.66
N ILE A 391 -5.34 -2.70 26.94
CA ILE A 391 -4.20 -2.64 27.85
C ILE A 391 -4.38 -3.74 28.89
N LEU A 392 -3.44 -4.68 28.94
CA LEU A 392 -3.33 -5.67 30.00
C LEU A 392 -2.17 -5.28 30.91
N TYR A 393 -2.41 -5.17 32.21
CA TYR A 393 -1.36 -4.80 33.16
C TYR A 393 -1.47 -5.61 34.46
N ALA A 394 -0.31 -5.82 35.08
CA ALA A 394 -0.26 -6.50 36.38
C ALA A 394 -0.57 -5.49 37.51
N GLY A 395 -1.81 -5.38 37.91
CA GLY A 395 -2.29 -4.38 38.86
C GLY A 395 -1.59 -4.37 40.23
N SER A 396 -0.88 -5.45 40.58
CA SER A 396 -0.08 -5.54 41.80
C SER A 396 1.34 -4.94 41.64
N LEU A 397 1.81 -4.74 40.41
CA LEU A 397 3.16 -4.33 40.09
C LEU A 397 3.25 -3.01 39.31
N VAL A 398 2.16 -2.64 38.65
CA VAL A 398 2.09 -1.49 37.75
C VAL A 398 1.07 -0.49 38.27
N PRO A 399 1.43 0.78 38.46
CA PRO A 399 0.48 1.82 38.90
C PRO A 399 -0.65 1.99 37.89
N ARG A 400 -1.88 2.07 38.39
CA ARG A 400 -3.06 2.29 37.55
C ARG A 400 -3.00 3.60 36.77
N GLU A 401 -2.32 4.58 37.30
CA GLU A 401 -2.14 5.90 36.71
C GLU A 401 -1.51 5.83 35.32
N LEU A 402 -0.67 4.83 35.04
CA LEU A 402 -0.11 4.57 33.70
C LEU A 402 -1.17 4.26 32.64
N THR A 403 -2.31 3.72 33.06
CA THR A 403 -3.41 3.36 32.14
C THR A 403 -4.35 4.54 31.85
N LEU A 404 -4.21 5.66 32.55
CA LEU A 404 -5.07 6.85 32.36
C LEU A 404 -4.83 7.57 31.03
N CYS A 405 -3.70 7.31 30.37
CA CYS A 405 -3.42 7.83 29.05
C CYS A 405 -4.11 7.04 27.93
N ALA A 406 -4.85 5.97 28.24
CA ALA A 406 -5.56 5.18 27.26
C ALA A 406 -6.57 6.04 26.49
N LYS A 407 -6.66 5.78 25.17
CA LYS A 407 -7.63 6.49 24.31
C LYS A 407 -9.08 6.18 24.73
N PRO A 408 -10.05 7.05 24.43
CA PRO A 408 -11.46 6.79 24.65
C PRO A 408 -11.90 5.49 23.96
N GLY A 409 -12.59 4.61 24.71
CA GLY A 409 -13.06 3.31 24.21
C GLY A 409 -12.04 2.16 24.29
N ALA A 410 -10.82 2.40 24.73
CA ALA A 410 -9.87 1.33 25.03
C ALA A 410 -10.32 0.48 26.23
N THR A 411 -10.11 -0.83 26.15
CA THR A 411 -10.34 -1.73 27.27
C THR A 411 -9.09 -1.82 28.14
N VAL A 412 -9.23 -1.63 29.44
CA VAL A 412 -8.13 -1.79 30.42
C VAL A 412 -8.49 -2.92 31.39
N ARG A 413 -7.61 -3.91 31.52
CA ARG A 413 -7.80 -5.09 32.39
C ARG A 413 -6.54 -5.42 33.17
#